data_16b25ce214c6957557228a3181d362eb
#
_entry.id   16b25ce214c6957557228a3181d362eb
#
_cell.length_a   1.000
_cell.length_b   1.000
_cell.length_c   1.000
_cell.angle_alpha   90.00
_cell.angle_beta   90.00
_cell.angle_gamma   90.00
#
_symmetry.space_group_name_H-M   'P 1'
#
loop_
_entity.id
_entity.type
_entity.pdbx_description
1 polymer ?
#
loop_
_entity_poly.entity_id
_entity_poly.type
_entity_poly.pdbx_seq_one_letter_code
_entity_poly.pdbx_strand_id
1 'polypeptide(L)'
;MARRNTHFRRRFNASGPLERVLILIVLAVAIGVTIGLLLPQVSSDAAKITGGYTATGSAADTLNALAVDDNQSSSGYDRDSFGFRTTDVDGNGCDVRDDVLARDLTDITYKYAGSCVVESGTLADPYTAQTIHFVRGRATSAKVQIDHVVALENAWQSGARDWSTAKRHEFGNDPYNLLAVDGPANQEKGSASAAYWLPTNADYRCDYVARQIGVKDKYRLTVTSQEKDAMLAVLHTCPGQAVPADE
;
A
#
# COMPACT_ATOMS: atom_id res chain seq x y z
N MET A 1 -4.76 -72.89 27.37
CA MET A 1 -5.88 -71.99 27.69
C MET A 1 -5.62 -70.64 27.07
N ALA A 2 -6.23 -70.37 25.90
CA ALA A 2 -6.04 -69.10 25.19
C ALA A 2 -7.32 -68.25 25.37
N ARG A 3 -7.15 -67.07 26.00
CA ARG A 3 -8.26 -66.09 26.14
C ARG A 3 -8.38 -65.30 24.82
N ARG A 4 -9.49 -65.45 24.12
CA ARG A 4 -9.91 -64.60 23.00
C ARG A 4 -10.40 -63.27 23.56
N ASN A 5 -9.67 -62.18 23.25
CA ASN A 5 -10.17 -60.83 23.41
C ASN A 5 -11.10 -60.47 22.25
N THR A 6 -12.36 -60.38 22.49
CA THR A 6 -13.37 -59.88 21.57
C THR A 6 -13.43 -58.36 21.67
N HIS A 7 -12.81 -57.63 20.70
CA HIS A 7 -13.01 -56.20 20.52
C HIS A 7 -14.45 -55.99 20.01
N PHE A 8 -15.29 -55.45 20.85
CA PHE A 8 -16.62 -54.93 20.48
C PHE A 8 -16.40 -53.65 19.64
N ARG A 9 -16.45 -53.77 18.32
CA ARG A 9 -16.67 -52.62 17.42
C ARG A 9 -18.14 -52.20 17.55
N ARG A 10 -18.42 -51.14 18.32
CA ARG A 10 -19.73 -50.46 18.25
C ARG A 10 -19.92 -49.90 16.84
N ARG A 11 -20.72 -50.60 16.02
CA ARG A 11 -21.26 -50.02 14.78
C ARG A 11 -22.34 -49.02 15.18
N PHE A 12 -22.13 -47.75 14.93
CA PHE A 12 -23.19 -46.74 14.98
C PHE A 12 -24.18 -47.04 13.84
N ASN A 13 -25.27 -47.74 14.10
CA ASN A 13 -26.40 -47.87 13.19
C ASN A 13 -27.48 -46.90 13.67
N ALA A 14 -27.66 -45.77 13.01
CA ALA A 14 -28.80 -44.88 13.19
C ALA A 14 -30.07 -45.62 12.72
N SER A 15 -30.80 -46.25 13.62
CA SER A 15 -31.91 -47.16 13.30
C SER A 15 -33.29 -46.49 13.41
N GLY A 16 -33.36 -45.24 13.93
CA GLY A 16 -34.60 -44.49 14.09
C GLY A 16 -34.68 -43.19 13.32
N PRO A 17 -35.90 -42.74 12.93
CA PRO A 17 -36.06 -41.47 12.21
C PRO A 17 -35.56 -40.27 13.04
N LEU A 18 -35.66 -40.30 14.36
CA LEU A 18 -35.16 -39.26 15.27
C LEU A 18 -33.60 -39.18 15.26
N GLU A 19 -32.89 -40.32 15.27
CA GLU A 19 -31.44 -40.34 15.24
C GLU A 19 -30.89 -39.83 13.91
N ARG A 20 -31.57 -40.14 12.79
CA ARG A 20 -31.20 -39.61 11.48
C ARG A 20 -31.35 -38.10 11.38
N VAL A 21 -32.44 -37.56 11.95
CA VAL A 21 -32.68 -36.12 12.03
C VAL A 21 -31.61 -35.44 12.89
N LEU A 22 -31.27 -36.02 14.04
CA LEU A 22 -30.21 -35.48 14.90
C LEU A 22 -28.83 -35.47 14.23
N ILE A 23 -28.48 -36.54 13.52
CA ILE A 23 -27.23 -36.61 12.76
C ILE A 23 -27.19 -35.55 11.65
N LEU A 24 -28.29 -35.36 10.92
CA LEU A 24 -28.38 -34.32 9.89
C LEU A 24 -28.25 -32.91 10.47
N ILE A 25 -28.85 -32.63 11.62
CA ILE A 25 -28.72 -31.37 12.33
C ILE A 25 -27.24 -31.13 12.73
N VAL A 26 -26.60 -32.14 13.34
CA VAL A 26 -25.19 -32.03 13.75
C VAL A 26 -24.28 -31.79 12.54
N LEU A 27 -24.51 -32.50 11.44
CA LEU A 27 -23.75 -32.30 10.19
C LEU A 27 -24.00 -30.90 9.62
N ALA A 28 -25.23 -30.43 9.57
CA ALA A 28 -25.55 -29.09 9.07
C ALA A 28 -24.90 -27.99 9.93
N VAL A 29 -24.91 -28.15 11.27
CA VAL A 29 -24.23 -27.23 12.19
C VAL A 29 -22.72 -27.26 11.98
N ALA A 30 -22.10 -28.44 11.86
CA ALA A 30 -20.68 -28.57 11.63
C ALA A 30 -20.25 -27.93 10.32
N ILE A 31 -21.02 -28.16 9.24
CA ILE A 31 -20.78 -27.54 7.94
C ILE A 31 -20.95 -26.01 8.04
N GLY A 32 -22.01 -25.53 8.67
CA GLY A 32 -22.27 -24.10 8.86
C GLY A 32 -21.15 -23.41 9.64
N VAL A 33 -20.66 -24.01 10.73
CA VAL A 33 -19.53 -23.51 11.52
C VAL A 33 -18.25 -23.50 10.69
N THR A 34 -17.98 -24.58 9.94
CA THR A 34 -16.78 -24.66 9.09
C THR A 34 -16.79 -23.58 8.00
N ILE A 35 -17.94 -23.39 7.34
CA ILE A 35 -18.12 -22.34 6.34
C ILE A 35 -17.97 -20.96 6.99
N GLY A 36 -18.60 -20.73 8.14
CA GLY A 36 -18.53 -19.46 8.88
C GLY A 36 -17.11 -19.08 9.32
N LEU A 37 -16.27 -20.06 9.63
CA LEU A 37 -14.86 -19.84 10.01
C LEU A 37 -13.92 -19.67 8.80
N LEU A 38 -14.19 -20.37 7.69
CA LEU A 38 -13.28 -20.35 6.53
C LEU A 38 -13.65 -19.28 5.50
N LEU A 39 -14.93 -18.93 5.36
CA LEU A 39 -15.37 -17.96 4.36
C LEU A 39 -14.73 -16.58 4.54
N PRO A 40 -14.58 -16.03 5.76
CA PRO A 40 -13.88 -14.76 5.97
C PRO A 40 -12.40 -14.79 5.60
N GLN A 41 -11.76 -15.97 5.62
CA GLN A 41 -10.35 -16.15 5.27
C GLN A 41 -10.11 -16.19 3.75
N VAL A 42 -11.14 -16.50 2.96
CA VAL A 42 -11.05 -16.64 1.50
C VAL A 42 -11.86 -15.59 0.73
N SER A 43 -12.67 -14.78 1.43
CA SER A 43 -13.52 -13.76 0.83
C SER A 43 -13.48 -12.49 1.67
N SER A 44 -12.98 -11.40 1.07
CA SER A 44 -12.94 -10.08 1.71
C SER A 44 -14.35 -9.57 2.07
N ASP A 45 -15.35 -9.85 1.25
CA ASP A 45 -16.73 -9.43 1.51
C ASP A 45 -17.35 -10.19 2.68
N ALA A 46 -17.08 -11.50 2.81
CA ALA A 46 -17.48 -12.27 3.95
C ALA A 46 -16.76 -11.83 5.23
N ALA A 47 -15.47 -11.47 5.14
CA ALA A 47 -14.70 -10.92 6.24
C ALA A 47 -15.26 -9.57 6.73
N LYS A 48 -15.67 -8.69 5.82
CA LYS A 48 -16.35 -7.41 6.13
C LYS A 48 -17.65 -7.65 6.92
N ILE A 49 -18.50 -8.56 6.45
CA ILE A 49 -19.80 -8.87 7.07
C ILE A 49 -19.65 -9.50 8.45
N THR A 50 -18.64 -10.35 8.65
CA THR A 50 -18.41 -11.09 9.90
C THR A 50 -17.58 -10.33 10.93
N GLY A 51 -17.12 -9.10 10.61
CA GLY A 51 -16.22 -8.30 11.47
C GLY A 51 -14.78 -8.82 11.51
N GLY A 52 -14.44 -9.84 10.71
CA GLY A 52 -13.07 -10.34 10.55
C GLY A 52 -12.18 -9.44 9.70
N TYR A 53 -12.73 -8.37 9.15
CA TYR A 53 -12.04 -7.39 8.32
C TYR A 53 -11.85 -6.08 9.09
N THR A 54 -11.10 -6.15 10.18
CA THR A 54 -10.74 -4.97 10.96
C THR A 54 -9.26 -4.68 10.78
N ALA A 55 -8.95 -3.72 9.92
CA ALA A 55 -7.65 -3.09 9.94
C ALA A 55 -7.50 -2.31 11.26
N THR A 56 -6.33 -2.38 11.88
CA THR A 56 -6.03 -1.72 13.16
C THR A 56 -4.73 -0.92 13.06
N GLY A 57 -4.55 0.04 13.96
CA GLY A 57 -3.38 0.92 13.99
C GLY A 57 -3.69 2.31 13.46
N SER A 58 -2.77 3.26 13.67
CA SER A 58 -3.00 4.65 13.31
C SER A 58 -3.25 4.87 11.81
N ALA A 59 -2.67 4.03 10.95
CA ALA A 59 -2.95 4.09 9.51
C ALA A 59 -4.43 3.77 9.18
N ALA A 60 -5.02 2.77 9.84
CA ALA A 60 -6.43 2.43 9.65
C ALA A 60 -7.35 3.52 10.23
N ASP A 61 -7.01 4.07 11.40
CA ASP A 61 -7.78 5.13 12.04
C ASP A 61 -7.77 6.40 11.17
N THR A 62 -6.58 6.80 10.67
CA THR A 62 -6.42 7.94 9.76
C THR A 62 -7.18 7.73 8.46
N LEU A 63 -7.06 6.55 7.83
CA LEU A 63 -7.80 6.22 6.60
C LEU A 63 -9.31 6.31 6.80
N ASN A 64 -9.81 5.87 7.95
CA ASN A 64 -11.23 5.95 8.27
C ASN A 64 -11.73 7.40 8.43
N ALA A 65 -10.84 8.31 8.86
CA ALA A 65 -11.13 9.74 9.01
C ALA A 65 -11.06 10.51 7.68
N LEU A 66 -10.37 9.99 6.65
CA LEU A 66 -10.32 10.65 5.34
C LEU A 66 -11.71 10.77 4.70
N ALA A 67 -11.96 11.92 4.10
CA ALA A 67 -13.18 12.15 3.33
C ALA A 67 -13.21 11.27 2.07
N VAL A 68 -14.40 10.75 1.74
CA VAL A 68 -14.63 9.94 0.54
C VAL A 68 -15.28 10.81 -0.53
N ASP A 69 -14.72 10.79 -1.75
CA ASP A 69 -15.29 11.44 -2.93
C ASP A 69 -15.12 10.52 -4.15
N ASP A 70 -16.23 9.95 -4.61
CA ASP A 70 -16.26 9.08 -5.79
C ASP A 70 -16.45 9.86 -7.11
N ASN A 71 -16.62 11.20 -7.06
CA ASN A 71 -16.81 12.06 -8.23
C ASN A 71 -15.48 12.73 -8.68
N GLN A 72 -14.38 12.03 -8.56
CA GLN A 72 -13.06 12.55 -8.93
C GLN A 72 -12.92 12.73 -10.44
N SER A 73 -12.18 13.76 -10.88
CA SER A 73 -11.97 14.09 -12.28
C SER A 73 -10.56 14.64 -12.51
N SER A 74 -9.92 14.19 -13.59
CA SER A 74 -8.64 14.72 -14.08
C SER A 74 -8.77 15.95 -14.96
N SER A 75 -9.99 16.48 -15.18
CA SER A 75 -10.20 17.65 -16.03
C SER A 75 -9.33 18.83 -15.61
N GLY A 76 -8.61 19.42 -16.58
CA GLY A 76 -7.70 20.53 -16.35
C GLY A 76 -6.39 20.16 -15.64
N TYR A 77 -6.07 18.89 -15.47
CA TYR A 77 -4.81 18.47 -14.89
C TYR A 77 -3.64 18.98 -15.72
N ASP A 78 -2.73 19.64 -15.05
CA ASP A 78 -1.44 20.07 -15.59
C ASP A 78 -0.32 19.66 -14.61
N ARG A 79 0.52 18.72 -15.04
CA ARG A 79 1.62 18.19 -14.25
C ARG A 79 2.63 19.28 -13.86
N ASP A 80 2.91 20.20 -14.76
CA ASP A 80 3.95 21.23 -14.55
C ASP A 80 3.49 22.28 -13.52
N SER A 81 2.18 22.39 -13.26
CA SER A 81 1.64 23.26 -12.22
C SER A 81 2.06 22.88 -10.79
N PHE A 82 2.65 21.71 -10.59
CA PHE A 82 3.20 21.24 -9.31
C PHE A 82 4.68 21.62 -9.10
N GLY A 83 5.36 22.19 -10.08
CA GLY A 83 6.69 22.79 -9.93
C GLY A 83 7.77 21.86 -9.37
N PHE A 84 7.68 20.55 -9.64
CA PHE A 84 8.54 19.51 -9.03
C PHE A 84 9.91 19.35 -9.70
N ARG A 85 10.21 20.12 -10.73
CA ARG A 85 11.49 20.04 -11.46
C ARG A 85 12.46 21.10 -10.97
N THR A 86 13.70 20.69 -10.74
CA THR A 86 14.81 21.58 -10.40
C THR A 86 14.55 22.50 -9.19
N THR A 87 13.73 22.04 -8.24
CA THR A 87 13.42 22.79 -7.02
C THR A 87 14.42 22.41 -5.93
N ASP A 88 15.12 23.39 -5.40
CA ASP A 88 15.96 23.31 -4.21
C ASP A 88 15.08 23.72 -3.00
N VAL A 89 14.69 22.75 -2.19
CA VAL A 89 13.72 22.95 -1.10
C VAL A 89 14.40 23.42 0.18
N ASP A 90 15.63 22.93 0.44
CA ASP A 90 16.37 23.17 1.69
C ASP A 90 17.49 24.20 1.54
N GLY A 91 17.74 24.70 0.31
CA GLY A 91 18.75 25.70 0.03
C GLY A 91 20.18 25.16 -0.01
N ASN A 92 20.36 23.85 -0.17
CA ASN A 92 21.68 23.21 -0.21
C ASN A 92 22.38 23.32 -1.57
N GLY A 93 21.71 23.85 -2.60
CA GLY A 93 22.21 24.00 -3.96
C GLY A 93 21.97 22.79 -4.87
N CYS A 94 21.25 21.77 -4.39
CA CYS A 94 20.79 20.65 -5.17
C CYS A 94 19.26 20.65 -5.35
N ASP A 95 18.79 19.92 -6.33
CA ASP A 95 17.36 19.73 -6.49
C ASP A 95 16.84 18.59 -5.59
N VAL A 96 15.54 18.60 -5.33
CA VAL A 96 14.88 17.61 -4.49
C VAL A 96 15.11 16.17 -4.96
N ARG A 97 15.41 15.95 -6.24
CA ARG A 97 15.79 14.62 -6.74
C ARG A 97 17.09 14.14 -6.12
N ASP A 98 18.08 15.00 -6.02
CA ASP A 98 19.37 14.64 -5.43
C ASP A 98 19.26 14.40 -3.93
N ASP A 99 18.41 15.17 -3.24
CA ASP A 99 18.13 14.97 -1.81
C ASP A 99 17.47 13.62 -1.55
N VAL A 100 16.46 13.26 -2.36
CA VAL A 100 15.80 11.95 -2.26
C VAL A 100 16.74 10.80 -2.62
N LEU A 101 17.59 10.95 -3.64
CA LEU A 101 18.62 9.96 -3.97
C LEU A 101 19.63 9.81 -2.82
N ALA A 102 20.04 10.90 -2.20
CA ALA A 102 20.96 10.87 -1.07
C ALA A 102 20.35 10.23 0.18
N ARG A 103 19.04 10.35 0.38
CA ARG A 103 18.30 9.73 1.47
C ARG A 103 18.10 8.21 1.26
N ASP A 104 17.74 7.80 0.03
CA ASP A 104 17.21 6.46 -0.26
C ASP A 104 18.27 5.47 -0.76
N LEU A 105 19.44 5.95 -1.26
CA LEU A 105 20.52 5.09 -1.72
C LEU A 105 21.56 4.85 -0.62
N THR A 106 22.23 3.71 -0.70
CA THR A 106 23.45 3.38 0.04
C THR A 106 24.69 3.45 -0.87
N ASP A 107 25.89 3.39 -0.31
CA ASP A 107 27.16 3.41 -1.05
C ASP A 107 27.28 4.58 -2.03
N ILE A 108 26.83 5.76 -1.58
CA ILE A 108 26.69 6.94 -2.42
C ILE A 108 28.05 7.52 -2.76
N THR A 109 28.21 7.90 -4.03
CA THR A 109 29.28 8.80 -4.47
C THR A 109 28.68 10.08 -5.00
N TYR A 110 29.35 11.20 -4.76
CA TYR A 110 28.94 12.51 -5.28
C TYR A 110 29.81 12.91 -6.46
N LYS A 111 29.31 13.78 -7.30
CA LYS A 111 29.96 14.20 -8.56
C LYS A 111 31.35 14.77 -8.34
N TYR A 112 31.61 15.47 -7.23
CA TYR A 112 32.92 15.97 -6.79
C TYR A 112 32.87 16.25 -5.28
N ALA A 113 34.02 16.45 -4.65
CA ALA A 113 34.11 16.73 -3.22
C ALA A 113 33.32 18.01 -2.86
N GLY A 114 32.40 17.90 -1.90
CA GLY A 114 31.52 18.98 -1.47
C GLY A 114 30.27 19.19 -2.35
N SER A 115 30.06 18.34 -3.36
CA SER A 115 28.81 18.35 -4.14
C SER A 115 27.71 17.60 -3.39
N CYS A 116 26.47 18.07 -3.53
CA CYS A 116 25.25 17.34 -3.15
C CYS A 116 24.68 16.52 -4.33
N VAL A 117 25.21 16.65 -5.54
CA VAL A 117 24.76 15.90 -6.72
C VAL A 117 25.23 14.46 -6.62
N VAL A 118 24.29 13.52 -6.49
CA VAL A 118 24.56 12.08 -6.40
C VAL A 118 25.01 11.55 -7.77
N GLU A 119 26.21 10.99 -7.84
CA GLU A 119 26.78 10.39 -9.07
C GLU A 119 26.45 8.91 -9.19
N SER A 120 26.58 8.15 -8.09
CA SER A 120 26.23 6.74 -8.05
C SER A 120 25.77 6.33 -6.66
N GLY A 121 25.14 5.16 -6.58
CA GLY A 121 24.70 4.53 -5.32
C GLY A 121 23.96 3.24 -5.58
N THR A 122 23.54 2.59 -4.51
CA THR A 122 22.79 1.32 -4.55
C THR A 122 21.41 1.53 -3.93
N LEU A 123 20.36 1.26 -4.69
CA LEU A 123 18.97 1.28 -4.22
C LEU A 123 18.51 -0.15 -3.89
N ALA A 124 18.08 -0.38 -2.66
CA ALA A 124 17.21 -1.50 -2.34
C ALA A 124 15.78 -1.09 -2.68
N ASP A 125 15.33 -1.41 -3.92
CA ASP A 125 14.07 -0.88 -4.42
C ASP A 125 12.86 -1.39 -3.64
N PRO A 126 12.06 -0.49 -3.03
CA PRO A 126 10.91 -0.90 -2.25
C PRO A 126 9.78 -1.48 -3.10
N TYR A 127 9.66 -1.11 -4.37
CA TYR A 127 8.55 -1.55 -5.22
C TYR A 127 8.70 -2.97 -5.75
N THR A 128 9.93 -3.40 -6.03
CA THR A 128 10.21 -4.71 -6.65
C THR A 128 11.03 -5.65 -5.77
N ALA A 129 11.56 -5.17 -4.63
CA ALA A 129 12.54 -5.85 -3.78
C ALA A 129 13.88 -6.13 -4.49
N GLN A 130 14.16 -5.49 -5.62
CA GLN A 130 15.41 -5.68 -6.35
C GLN A 130 16.48 -4.68 -5.89
N THR A 131 17.74 -5.09 -6.00
CA THR A 131 18.87 -4.19 -5.82
C THR A 131 19.22 -3.54 -7.15
N ILE A 132 19.23 -2.21 -7.21
CA ILE A 132 19.50 -1.44 -8.43
C ILE A 132 20.75 -0.60 -8.20
N HIS A 133 21.78 -0.80 -9.04
CA HIS A 133 22.97 0.07 -9.07
C HIS A 133 22.67 1.30 -9.91
N PHE A 134 22.54 2.42 -9.22
CA PHE A 134 22.35 3.73 -9.86
C PHE A 134 23.71 4.31 -10.29
N VAL A 135 23.76 4.76 -11.52
CA VAL A 135 24.85 5.60 -12.04
C VAL A 135 24.22 6.73 -12.83
N ARG A 136 24.57 7.97 -12.47
CA ARG A 136 24.06 9.16 -13.17
C ARG A 136 24.53 9.16 -14.62
N GLY A 137 23.62 9.36 -15.54
CA GLY A 137 23.93 9.40 -16.95
C GLY A 137 22.69 9.44 -17.84
N ARG A 138 22.85 9.90 -19.08
CA ARG A 138 21.73 10.08 -20.00
C ARG A 138 20.93 8.78 -20.26
N ALA A 139 21.60 7.62 -20.28
CA ALA A 139 20.98 6.33 -20.54
C ALA A 139 20.65 5.54 -19.26
N THR A 140 21.18 5.93 -18.11
CA THR A 140 21.17 5.13 -16.88
C THR A 140 20.32 5.74 -15.78
N SER A 141 20.20 7.07 -15.71
CA SER A 141 19.42 7.75 -14.65
C SER A 141 17.94 7.35 -14.62
N ALA A 142 17.37 6.90 -15.73
CA ALA A 142 15.98 6.47 -15.81
C ALA A 142 15.71 5.14 -15.12
N LYS A 143 16.74 4.36 -14.74
CA LYS A 143 16.58 3.11 -13.98
C LYS A 143 16.08 3.36 -12.57
N VAL A 144 16.45 4.49 -11.97
CA VAL A 144 15.95 4.94 -10.68
C VAL A 144 15.22 6.26 -10.90
N GLN A 145 13.94 6.29 -10.59
CA GLN A 145 13.08 7.47 -10.68
C GLN A 145 12.66 7.92 -9.29
N ILE A 146 12.32 9.20 -9.14
CA ILE A 146 11.64 9.69 -7.95
C ILE A 146 10.16 9.65 -8.23
N ASP A 147 9.47 8.81 -7.47
CA ASP A 147 8.02 8.70 -7.52
C ASP A 147 7.39 9.66 -6.52
N HIS A 148 6.22 10.20 -6.90
CA HIS A 148 5.26 10.75 -5.96
C HIS A 148 4.37 9.61 -5.48
N VAL A 149 4.52 9.17 -4.23
CA VAL A 149 3.79 8.01 -3.66
C VAL A 149 2.29 8.20 -3.80
N VAL A 150 1.78 9.42 -3.55
CA VAL A 150 0.49 9.88 -4.06
C VAL A 150 0.75 10.67 -5.34
N ALA A 151 0.46 10.09 -6.49
CA ALA A 151 0.76 10.68 -7.80
C ALA A 151 0.12 12.07 -7.96
N LEU A 152 0.78 12.96 -8.70
CA LEU A 152 0.31 14.35 -8.89
C LEU A 152 -1.09 14.42 -9.48
N GLU A 153 -1.42 13.55 -10.44
CA GLU A 153 -2.76 13.48 -11.01
C GLU A 153 -3.78 12.90 -10.03
N ASN A 154 -3.41 11.89 -9.23
CA ASN A 154 -4.27 11.40 -8.16
C ASN A 154 -4.55 12.50 -7.12
N ALA A 155 -3.54 13.27 -6.73
CA ALA A 155 -3.73 14.43 -5.85
C ALA A 155 -4.65 15.47 -6.48
N TRP A 156 -4.49 15.78 -7.79
CA TRP A 156 -5.37 16.69 -8.51
C TRP A 156 -6.83 16.25 -8.42
N GLN A 157 -7.08 14.98 -8.71
CA GLN A 157 -8.42 14.38 -8.66
C GLN A 157 -9.01 14.39 -7.25
N SER A 158 -8.17 14.27 -6.23
CA SER A 158 -8.57 14.20 -4.81
C SER A 158 -8.59 15.54 -4.07
N GLY A 159 -8.44 16.68 -4.77
CA GLY A 159 -8.62 18.01 -4.20
C GLY A 159 -7.53 19.04 -4.54
N ALA A 160 -6.36 18.63 -5.05
CA ALA A 160 -5.27 19.56 -5.35
C ALA A 160 -5.60 20.53 -6.50
N ARG A 161 -6.65 20.28 -7.30
CA ARG A 161 -7.16 21.21 -8.32
C ARG A 161 -7.52 22.57 -7.74
N ASP A 162 -8.01 22.61 -6.49
CA ASP A 162 -8.49 23.79 -5.82
C ASP A 162 -7.42 24.51 -5.00
N TRP A 163 -6.18 23.99 -5.01
CA TRP A 163 -5.08 24.58 -4.26
C TRP A 163 -4.48 25.79 -4.98
N SER A 164 -3.84 26.65 -4.19
CA SER A 164 -2.93 27.66 -4.73
C SER A 164 -1.72 27.01 -5.41
N THR A 165 -1.08 27.72 -6.33
CA THR A 165 0.16 27.26 -6.95
C THR A 165 1.24 26.95 -5.91
N ALA A 166 1.37 27.78 -4.86
CA ALA A 166 2.33 27.55 -3.78
C ALA A 166 2.11 26.21 -3.08
N LYS A 167 0.85 25.86 -2.76
CA LYS A 167 0.55 24.57 -2.11
C LYS A 167 0.78 23.38 -3.07
N ARG A 168 0.52 23.53 -4.37
CA ARG A 168 0.87 22.48 -5.34
C ARG A 168 2.38 22.28 -5.44
N HIS A 169 3.18 23.38 -5.42
CA HIS A 169 4.64 23.29 -5.41
C HIS A 169 5.16 22.63 -4.13
N GLU A 170 4.60 22.97 -2.96
CA GLU A 170 4.89 22.30 -1.69
C GLU A 170 4.66 20.79 -1.81
N PHE A 171 3.49 20.36 -2.24
CA PHE A 171 3.16 18.95 -2.43
C PHE A 171 4.06 18.24 -3.43
N GLY A 172 4.35 18.87 -4.57
CA GLY A 172 5.18 18.31 -5.65
C GLY A 172 6.64 18.10 -5.26
N ASN A 173 7.11 18.78 -4.20
CA ASN A 173 8.49 18.73 -3.74
C ASN A 173 8.62 18.22 -2.29
N ASP A 174 7.53 17.74 -1.69
CA ASP A 174 7.52 17.24 -0.32
C ASP A 174 8.27 15.90 -0.20
N PRO A 175 9.40 15.83 0.52
CA PRO A 175 10.15 14.59 0.71
C PRO A 175 9.29 13.46 1.29
N TYR A 176 8.26 13.79 2.09
CA TYR A 176 7.33 12.81 2.62
C TYR A 176 6.51 12.09 1.53
N ASN A 177 6.25 12.74 0.39
CA ASN A 177 5.59 12.16 -0.77
C ASN A 177 6.54 11.59 -1.82
N LEU A 178 7.86 11.77 -1.67
CA LEU A 178 8.86 11.42 -2.69
C LEU A 178 9.63 10.16 -2.28
N LEU A 179 9.89 9.26 -3.24
CA LEU A 179 10.58 8.00 -3.02
C LEU A 179 11.40 7.61 -4.24
N ALA A 180 12.67 7.22 -4.05
CA ALA A 180 13.48 6.63 -5.10
C ALA A 180 13.03 5.18 -5.34
N VAL A 181 12.72 4.84 -6.61
CA VAL A 181 12.13 3.55 -6.98
C VAL A 181 12.61 3.06 -8.34
N ASP A 182 12.36 1.80 -8.66
CA ASP A 182 12.54 1.23 -9.99
C ASP A 182 11.76 2.01 -11.05
N GLY A 183 12.46 2.43 -12.10
CA GLY A 183 11.87 3.26 -13.15
C GLY A 183 10.72 2.58 -13.90
N PRO A 184 10.85 1.33 -14.37
CA PRO A 184 9.77 0.55 -14.96
C PRO A 184 8.54 0.42 -14.05
N ALA A 185 8.72 0.07 -12.76
CA ALA A 185 7.62 -0.04 -11.81
C ALA A 185 6.90 1.29 -11.59
N ASN A 186 7.66 2.40 -11.52
CA ASN A 186 7.07 3.74 -11.44
C ASN A 186 6.26 4.10 -12.69
N GLN A 187 6.74 3.73 -13.87
CA GLN A 187 6.00 3.96 -15.11
C GLN A 187 4.72 3.12 -15.19
N GLU A 188 4.75 1.87 -14.70
CA GLU A 188 3.58 1.00 -14.58
C GLU A 188 2.55 1.60 -13.61
N LYS A 189 2.99 2.09 -12.45
CA LYS A 189 2.13 2.76 -11.47
C LYS A 189 1.44 3.98 -12.08
N GLY A 190 2.17 4.83 -12.79
CA GLY A 190 1.62 6.05 -13.40
C GLY A 190 0.89 6.92 -12.38
N SER A 191 -0.38 7.23 -12.66
CA SER A 191 -1.26 8.01 -11.76
C SER A 191 -2.19 7.14 -10.90
N ALA A 192 -1.99 5.81 -10.89
CA ALA A 192 -2.87 4.89 -10.20
C ALA A 192 -2.90 5.11 -8.68
N SER A 193 -4.10 4.97 -8.12
CA SER A 193 -4.28 4.82 -6.66
C SER A 193 -4.04 3.38 -6.23
N ALA A 194 -4.07 3.11 -4.92
CA ALA A 194 -3.97 1.77 -4.36
C ALA A 194 -5.07 0.80 -4.84
N ALA A 195 -6.15 1.31 -5.42
CA ALA A 195 -7.20 0.49 -6.02
C ALA A 195 -6.76 -0.21 -7.32
N TYR A 196 -5.77 0.36 -8.02
CA TYR A 196 -5.39 -0.10 -9.36
C TYR A 196 -3.94 -0.56 -9.45
N TRP A 197 -3.10 -0.15 -8.51
CA TRP A 197 -1.71 -0.55 -8.48
C TRP A 197 -1.19 -0.66 -7.04
N LEU A 198 -0.43 -1.70 -6.79
CA LEU A 198 0.34 -1.92 -5.56
C LEU A 198 1.73 -2.44 -5.92
N PRO A 199 2.77 -2.17 -5.11
CA PRO A 199 4.09 -2.75 -5.29
C PRO A 199 4.04 -4.26 -5.48
N THR A 200 4.84 -4.80 -6.41
CA THR A 200 5.01 -6.25 -6.57
C THR A 200 5.71 -6.85 -5.35
N ASN A 201 6.55 -6.07 -4.66
CA ASN A 201 7.09 -6.39 -3.35
C ASN A 201 5.97 -6.39 -2.30
N ALA A 202 5.48 -7.58 -1.96
CA ALA A 202 4.39 -7.73 -1.01
C ALA A 202 4.75 -7.20 0.40
N ASP A 203 6.00 -7.31 0.81
CA ASP A 203 6.48 -6.90 2.13
C ASP A 203 6.43 -5.36 2.31
N TYR A 204 6.49 -4.61 1.24
CA TYR A 204 6.42 -3.14 1.27
C TYR A 204 4.98 -2.58 1.17
N ARG A 205 3.98 -3.39 0.83
CA ARG A 205 2.61 -2.89 0.60
C ARG A 205 2.00 -2.18 1.80
N CYS A 206 2.30 -2.66 3.00
CA CYS A 206 1.82 -2.06 4.25
C CYS A 206 2.37 -0.64 4.43
N ASP A 207 3.68 -0.46 4.28
CA ASP A 207 4.35 0.83 4.40
C ASP A 207 3.95 1.77 3.27
N TYR A 208 3.81 1.24 2.03
CA TYR A 208 3.35 2.00 0.88
C TYR A 208 1.96 2.60 1.11
N VAL A 209 1.00 1.77 1.54
CA VAL A 209 -0.37 2.22 1.81
C VAL A 209 -0.42 3.18 3.00
N ALA A 210 0.31 2.87 4.08
CA ALA A 210 0.38 3.75 5.25
C ALA A 210 0.95 5.13 4.89
N ARG A 211 1.98 5.18 4.03
CA ARG A 211 2.56 6.44 3.54
C ARG A 211 1.59 7.22 2.65
N GLN A 212 0.87 6.55 1.74
CA GLN A 212 -0.19 7.21 0.96
C GLN A 212 -1.26 7.83 1.86
N ILE A 213 -1.68 7.12 2.90
CA ILE A 213 -2.65 7.61 3.88
C ILE A 213 -2.11 8.85 4.60
N GLY A 214 -0.87 8.81 5.08
CA GLY A 214 -0.23 9.94 5.74
C GLY A 214 -0.13 11.17 4.84
N VAL A 215 0.27 11.00 3.58
CA VAL A 215 0.33 12.09 2.60
C VAL A 215 -1.07 12.67 2.35
N LYS A 216 -2.08 11.81 2.17
CA LYS A 216 -3.46 12.29 1.94
C LYS A 216 -4.02 13.03 3.15
N ASP A 217 -3.72 12.58 4.36
CA ASP A 217 -4.12 13.27 5.60
C ASP A 217 -3.44 14.63 5.74
N LYS A 218 -2.10 14.67 5.60
CA LYS A 218 -1.29 15.91 5.65
C LYS A 218 -1.85 17.00 4.73
N TYR A 219 -2.22 16.62 3.53
CA TYR A 219 -2.69 17.54 2.50
C TYR A 219 -4.22 17.67 2.42
N ARG A 220 -4.96 16.95 3.26
CA ARG A 220 -6.43 16.89 3.28
C ARG A 220 -7.02 16.50 1.92
N LEU A 221 -6.43 15.49 1.31
CA LEU A 221 -6.92 14.88 0.08
C LEU A 221 -8.02 13.86 0.39
N THR A 222 -8.92 13.67 -0.57
CA THR A 222 -9.96 12.64 -0.48
C THR A 222 -9.44 11.28 -0.97
N VAL A 223 -10.19 10.23 -0.69
CA VAL A 223 -10.06 8.89 -1.29
C VAL A 223 -11.36 8.55 -2.01
N THR A 224 -11.31 7.68 -3.02
CA THR A 224 -12.53 7.03 -3.50
C THR A 224 -12.92 5.88 -2.59
N SER A 225 -14.19 5.46 -2.62
CA SER A 225 -14.64 4.25 -1.91
C SER A 225 -13.81 3.03 -2.29
N GLN A 226 -13.50 2.87 -3.58
CA GLN A 226 -12.68 1.77 -4.08
C GLN A 226 -11.23 1.84 -3.58
N GLU A 227 -10.63 3.03 -3.56
CA GLU A 227 -9.28 3.23 -3.02
C GLU A 227 -9.23 2.92 -1.53
N LYS A 228 -10.21 3.42 -0.76
CA LYS A 228 -10.34 3.15 0.67
C LYS A 228 -10.45 1.65 0.95
N ASP A 229 -11.29 0.94 0.20
CA ASP A 229 -11.46 -0.50 0.35
C ASP A 229 -10.18 -1.27 0.05
N ALA A 230 -9.44 -0.89 -1.02
CA ALA A 230 -8.17 -1.50 -1.36
C ALA A 230 -7.10 -1.27 -0.29
N MET A 231 -7.01 -0.05 0.25
CA MET A 231 -6.09 0.28 1.34
C MET A 231 -6.43 -0.51 2.62
N LEU A 232 -7.72 -0.61 2.99
CA LEU A 232 -8.16 -1.42 4.13
C LEU A 232 -7.82 -2.91 3.92
N ALA A 233 -7.95 -3.43 2.69
CA ALA A 233 -7.58 -4.79 2.37
C ALA A 233 -6.09 -5.08 2.63
N VAL A 234 -5.21 -4.14 2.29
CA VAL A 234 -3.78 -4.25 2.61
C VAL A 234 -3.57 -4.15 4.12
N LEU A 235 -4.13 -3.12 4.78
CA LEU A 235 -3.94 -2.91 6.22
C LEU A 235 -4.48 -4.05 7.08
N HIS A 236 -5.47 -4.81 6.58
CA HIS A 236 -5.93 -6.03 7.25
C HIS A 236 -4.81 -7.08 7.39
N THR A 237 -3.85 -7.11 6.46
CA THR A 237 -2.70 -8.04 6.53
C THR A 237 -1.58 -7.54 7.43
N CYS A 238 -1.66 -6.31 7.94
CA CYS A 238 -0.64 -5.65 8.76
C CYS A 238 -1.28 -5.02 10.02
N PRO A 239 -1.75 -5.82 10.98
CA PRO A 239 -2.40 -5.29 12.17
C PRO A 239 -1.46 -4.37 12.95
N GLY A 240 -1.97 -3.22 13.35
CA GLY A 240 -1.20 -2.22 14.08
C GLY A 240 -0.32 -1.30 13.22
N GLN A 241 -0.43 -1.35 11.87
CA GLN A 241 0.34 -0.49 10.98
C GLN A 241 0.17 0.99 11.38
N ALA A 242 1.30 1.67 11.55
CA ALA A 242 1.33 3.10 11.83
C ALA A 242 1.49 3.93 10.56
N VAL A 243 0.95 5.15 10.56
CA VAL A 243 1.34 6.18 9.59
C VAL A 243 2.80 6.53 9.86
N PRO A 244 3.71 6.52 8.85
CA PRO A 244 5.09 6.92 9.05
C PRO A 244 5.17 8.40 9.47
N ALA A 245 6.21 8.73 10.26
CA ALA A 245 6.47 10.10 10.63
C ALA A 245 6.79 10.96 9.40
N ASP A 246 6.36 12.22 9.44
CA ASP A 246 6.74 13.26 8.47
C ASP A 246 8.05 13.88 9.00
N GLU A 247 9.20 13.40 8.47
CA GLU A 247 10.56 13.83 8.85
C GLU A 247 11.10 14.88 7.90
#